data_97fe4c6d8aa3b1dcf6cd4def4869ac34
#
_entry.id   97fe4c6d8aa3b1dcf6cd4def4869ac34
#
_cell.length_a   1.000
_cell.length_b   1.000
_cell.length_c   1.000
_cell.angle_alpha   90.00
_cell.angle_beta   90.00
_cell.angle_gamma   90.00
#
_symmetry.space_group_name_H-M   'P 1'
#
loop_
_entity.id
_entity.type
_entity.pdbx_description
1 polymer ?
#
loop_
_entity_poly.entity_id
_entity_poly.type
_entity_poly.pdbx_seq_one_letter_code
_entity_poly.pdbx_strand_id
1 'polypeptide(L)'
;MSTRGAGTSGGERPHARVRREPTLTTFGIEEEFFFLDPDTMQPADVAEHVYRRLAVDPRWQDVTMREFLASQIEHASRVFTDMTDAAAELHAFRREVAADAGRYGVSAASVGTPPDAHAFPSITDNERYHRVVRDMAGIIADHQMSGLHIHVGIPSREHGVAALNAVRPWLPLLTAMSGNSPLWRGYDTGYASWRTIQLRRWTTSGCPPRFTDAADYDRRLRQLLGIGGTADLALISWNVRLSEHLPTIEFRMADAQLTSDDTLLIAALCRALVMRAVEDVDAGGTADAPRDAVTASLAVDLPPELLSAAIVHSAHTGLGTDAFDPATGTLAPAADVVRRLLDHVEEQLASTGDREFVHDLVERLLRDGTGAARQRAAWQKNGIAGLRRLYAATIASPPYVRRSEPTAIDGPPSAAASASTPA
;
A
#
# COMPACT_ATOMS: atom_id res chain seq x y z
N MET A 1 78.51 -14.92 -13.74
CA MET A 1 78.13 -14.20 -14.96
C MET A 1 76.64 -13.86 -14.92
N SER A 2 76.45 -12.60 -15.00
CA SER A 2 75.18 -11.83 -14.87
C SER A 2 74.24 -12.04 -16.07
N THR A 3 72.92 -12.04 -15.86
CA THR A 3 71.99 -11.32 -16.72
C THR A 3 70.68 -11.05 -15.96
N ARG A 4 70.40 -9.77 -15.88
CA ARG A 4 69.13 -9.17 -15.35
C ARG A 4 68.06 -9.43 -16.41
N GLY A 5 66.81 -9.75 -15.92
CA GLY A 5 65.57 -9.72 -16.69
C GLY A 5 64.58 -8.81 -16.02
N ALA A 6 64.13 -7.79 -16.74
CA ALA A 6 63.26 -6.73 -16.30
C ALA A 6 61.81 -7.21 -16.05
N GLY A 7 61.24 -6.83 -14.91
CA GLY A 7 59.84 -7.03 -14.63
C GLY A 7 59.00 -5.93 -15.27
N THR A 8 57.96 -6.32 -16.02
CA THR A 8 56.90 -5.43 -16.52
C THR A 8 55.75 -5.44 -15.51
N SER A 9 55.55 -4.32 -14.88
CA SER A 9 54.35 -4.05 -14.03
C SER A 9 53.11 -3.92 -14.93
N GLY A 10 52.29 -4.97 -14.97
CA GLY A 10 50.94 -4.88 -15.52
C GLY A 10 50.02 -4.17 -14.57
N GLY A 11 49.71 -2.90 -14.85
CA GLY A 11 48.68 -2.18 -14.13
C GLY A 11 47.30 -2.78 -14.47
N GLU A 12 46.64 -3.35 -13.50
CA GLU A 12 45.21 -3.71 -13.61
C GLU A 12 44.40 -2.43 -13.81
N ARG A 13 43.73 -2.35 -14.95
CA ARG A 13 42.70 -1.32 -15.20
C ARG A 13 41.52 -1.63 -14.31
N PRO A 14 40.92 -0.62 -13.61
CA PRO A 14 39.69 -0.83 -12.86
C PRO A 14 38.59 -1.27 -13.82
N HIS A 15 38.00 -2.43 -13.59
CA HIS A 15 36.82 -2.90 -14.30
C HIS A 15 35.71 -1.84 -14.14
N ALA A 16 35.37 -1.19 -15.25
CA ALA A 16 34.20 -0.34 -15.32
C ALA A 16 32.97 -1.18 -14.93
N ARG A 17 32.31 -0.86 -13.83
CA ARG A 17 31.03 -1.43 -13.48
C ARG A 17 30.08 -1.16 -14.62
N VAL A 18 29.69 -2.21 -15.35
CA VAL A 18 28.58 -2.17 -16.29
C VAL A 18 27.36 -1.84 -15.42
N ARG A 19 26.85 -0.62 -15.53
CA ARG A 19 25.53 -0.28 -15.01
C ARG A 19 24.56 -1.18 -15.77
N ARG A 20 24.03 -2.23 -15.11
CA ARG A 20 22.83 -2.89 -15.59
C ARG A 20 21.74 -1.83 -15.63
N GLU A 21 21.04 -1.71 -16.75
CA GLU A 21 19.81 -0.92 -16.80
C GLU A 21 18.88 -1.44 -15.68
N PRO A 22 18.30 -0.56 -14.88
CA PRO A 22 17.42 -0.98 -13.80
C PRO A 22 16.27 -1.78 -14.43
N THR A 23 16.16 -3.04 -14.07
CA THR A 23 15.01 -3.86 -14.44
C THR A 23 13.83 -3.25 -13.69
N LEU A 24 12.91 -2.58 -14.40
CA LEU A 24 11.74 -1.95 -13.81
C LEU A 24 10.95 -2.99 -13.00
N THR A 25 10.89 -2.83 -11.69
CA THR A 25 10.16 -3.73 -10.81
C THR A 25 8.65 -3.56 -11.06
N THR A 26 7.99 -4.64 -11.44
CA THR A 26 6.55 -4.66 -11.67
C THR A 26 5.77 -4.59 -10.36
N PHE A 27 4.54 -4.09 -10.43
CA PHE A 27 3.62 -4.10 -9.30
C PHE A 27 2.18 -4.32 -9.75
N GLY A 28 1.34 -4.77 -8.83
CA GLY A 28 -0.11 -4.92 -8.99
C GLY A 28 -0.83 -4.42 -7.74
N ILE A 29 -2.10 -4.07 -7.89
CA ILE A 29 -2.91 -3.45 -6.85
C ILE A 29 -4.25 -4.19 -6.78
N GLU A 30 -4.63 -4.61 -5.59
CA GLU A 30 -5.98 -5.11 -5.30
C GLU A 30 -6.69 -4.09 -4.40
N GLU A 31 -7.79 -3.51 -4.91
CA GLU A 31 -8.64 -2.57 -4.17
C GLU A 31 -10.01 -3.19 -3.92
N GLU A 32 -10.47 -3.14 -2.69
CA GLU A 32 -11.79 -3.59 -2.30
C GLU A 32 -12.74 -2.40 -2.07
N PHE A 33 -14.01 -2.58 -2.48
CA PHE A 33 -15.03 -1.55 -2.39
C PHE A 33 -16.27 -2.09 -1.69
N PHE A 34 -16.78 -1.33 -0.72
CA PHE A 34 -18.11 -1.54 -0.17
C PHE A 34 -19.18 -0.85 -1.02
N PHE A 35 -20.34 -1.49 -1.12
CA PHE A 35 -21.60 -0.84 -1.44
C PHE A 35 -22.36 -0.58 -0.14
N LEU A 36 -22.75 0.66 0.09
CA LEU A 36 -23.36 1.12 1.34
C LEU A 36 -24.73 1.74 1.05
N ASP A 37 -25.70 1.45 1.90
CA ASP A 37 -26.95 2.20 1.93
C ASP A 37 -26.67 3.67 2.26
N PRO A 38 -27.14 4.63 1.46
CA PRO A 38 -26.76 6.04 1.60
C PRO A 38 -27.36 6.73 2.84
N ASP A 39 -28.40 6.15 3.45
CA ASP A 39 -29.11 6.72 4.58
C ASP A 39 -28.66 6.14 5.93
N THR A 40 -28.15 4.90 5.93
CA THR A 40 -27.68 4.20 7.14
C THR A 40 -26.17 3.99 7.17
N MET A 41 -25.48 4.02 6.02
CA MET A 41 -24.08 3.62 5.84
C MET A 41 -23.81 2.15 6.18
N GLN A 42 -24.85 1.30 6.20
CA GLN A 42 -24.71 -0.14 6.33
C GLN A 42 -24.37 -0.78 4.97
N PRO A 43 -23.67 -1.93 4.96
CA PRO A 43 -23.43 -2.70 3.75
C PRO A 43 -24.71 -3.07 3.00
N ALA A 44 -24.70 -2.98 1.67
CA ALA A 44 -25.84 -3.30 0.81
C ALA A 44 -25.43 -4.43 -0.17
N ASP A 45 -26.19 -5.50 -0.22
CA ASP A 45 -25.89 -6.74 -0.96
C ASP A 45 -26.17 -6.61 -2.47
N VAL A 46 -25.47 -5.71 -3.16
CA VAL A 46 -25.61 -5.46 -4.59
C VAL A 46 -24.40 -5.87 -5.44
N ALA A 47 -23.33 -6.36 -4.79
CA ALA A 47 -22.06 -6.62 -5.46
C ALA A 47 -22.17 -7.63 -6.59
N GLU A 48 -23.00 -8.67 -6.47
CA GLU A 48 -23.17 -9.66 -7.53
C GLU A 48 -23.78 -9.04 -8.82
N HIS A 49 -24.66 -8.05 -8.68
CA HIS A 49 -25.21 -7.34 -9.83
C HIS A 49 -24.15 -6.51 -10.55
N VAL A 50 -23.31 -5.80 -9.78
CA VAL A 50 -22.20 -5.01 -10.31
C VAL A 50 -21.16 -5.92 -10.96
N TYR A 51 -20.78 -7.03 -10.29
CA TYR A 51 -19.85 -8.01 -10.83
C TYR A 51 -20.30 -8.54 -12.19
N ARG A 52 -21.57 -9.01 -12.32
CA ARG A 52 -22.09 -9.55 -13.58
C ARG A 52 -22.00 -8.57 -14.73
N ARG A 53 -22.16 -7.28 -14.46
CA ARG A 53 -22.03 -6.25 -15.49
C ARG A 53 -20.57 -6.01 -15.88
N LEU A 54 -19.68 -5.91 -14.89
CA LEU A 54 -18.26 -5.65 -15.15
C LEU A 54 -17.56 -6.87 -15.75
N ALA A 55 -17.94 -8.08 -15.37
CA ALA A 55 -17.36 -9.33 -15.87
C ALA A 55 -17.65 -9.62 -17.34
N VAL A 56 -18.58 -8.89 -17.98
CA VAL A 56 -18.84 -8.99 -19.43
C VAL A 56 -18.30 -7.78 -20.21
N ASP A 57 -17.78 -6.75 -19.54
CA ASP A 57 -17.13 -5.61 -20.17
C ASP A 57 -15.67 -5.96 -20.48
N PRO A 58 -15.24 -5.93 -21.75
CA PRO A 58 -13.86 -6.28 -22.13
C PRO A 58 -12.77 -5.47 -21.43
N ARG A 59 -13.11 -4.28 -20.89
CA ARG A 59 -12.18 -3.46 -20.12
C ARG A 59 -11.92 -4.02 -18.71
N TRP A 60 -12.94 -4.67 -18.13
CA TRP A 60 -12.98 -4.97 -16.70
C TRP A 60 -13.13 -6.46 -16.36
N GLN A 61 -13.47 -7.32 -17.34
CA GLN A 61 -13.76 -8.75 -17.13
C GLN A 61 -12.62 -9.51 -16.44
N ASP A 62 -11.37 -9.15 -16.75
CA ASP A 62 -10.17 -9.86 -16.26
C ASP A 62 -9.60 -9.28 -14.94
N VAL A 63 -10.13 -8.14 -14.50
CA VAL A 63 -9.66 -7.41 -13.31
C VAL A 63 -10.73 -7.21 -12.23
N THR A 64 -11.94 -7.72 -12.47
CA THR A 64 -13.05 -7.63 -11.51
C THR A 64 -13.24 -8.97 -10.83
N MET A 65 -13.16 -8.99 -9.50
CA MET A 65 -13.28 -10.20 -8.69
C MET A 65 -14.47 -10.10 -7.74
N ARG A 66 -15.06 -11.26 -7.41
CA ARG A 66 -16.01 -11.36 -6.29
C ARG A 66 -15.23 -11.37 -4.99
N GLU A 67 -15.72 -10.62 -4.01
CA GLU A 67 -15.18 -10.63 -2.68
C GLU A 67 -16.03 -11.48 -1.72
N PHE A 68 -15.52 -11.73 -0.52
CA PHE A 68 -16.11 -12.58 0.51
C PHE A 68 -17.53 -12.14 0.90
N LEU A 69 -17.76 -10.82 1.05
CA LEU A 69 -19.07 -10.29 1.42
C LEU A 69 -19.91 -9.97 0.17
N ALA A 70 -21.21 -10.25 0.23
CA ALA A 70 -22.18 -9.92 -0.82
C ALA A 70 -22.32 -8.41 -1.09
N SER A 71 -21.78 -7.57 -0.20
CA SER A 71 -21.72 -6.12 -0.31
C SER A 71 -20.40 -5.57 -0.82
N GLN A 72 -19.46 -6.43 -1.26
CA GLN A 72 -18.13 -6.04 -1.69
C GLN A 72 -17.79 -6.54 -3.09
N ILE A 73 -16.96 -5.74 -3.78
CA ILE A 73 -16.32 -6.11 -5.04
C ILE A 73 -14.84 -5.77 -4.96
N GLU A 74 -14.00 -6.55 -5.63
CA GLU A 74 -12.57 -6.35 -5.70
C GLU A 74 -12.13 -5.99 -7.13
N HIS A 75 -11.20 -5.05 -7.22
CA HIS A 75 -10.41 -4.76 -8.42
C HIS A 75 -9.01 -5.34 -8.24
N ALA A 76 -8.72 -6.44 -8.92
CA ALA A 76 -7.36 -6.98 -9.04
C ALA A 76 -6.73 -6.45 -10.33
N SER A 77 -5.92 -5.42 -10.23
CA SER A 77 -5.41 -4.66 -11.38
C SER A 77 -4.55 -5.51 -12.33
N ARG A 78 -4.29 -4.97 -13.51
CA ARG A 78 -3.21 -5.45 -14.37
C ARG A 78 -1.85 -5.26 -13.70
N VAL A 79 -0.83 -5.89 -14.27
CA VAL A 79 0.56 -5.69 -13.84
C VAL A 79 1.09 -4.39 -14.44
N PHE A 80 1.62 -3.52 -13.60
CA PHE A 80 2.16 -2.22 -13.98
C PHE A 80 3.67 -2.16 -13.84
N THR A 81 4.29 -1.28 -14.60
CA THR A 81 5.67 -0.80 -14.45
C THR A 81 5.71 0.72 -14.24
N ASP A 82 4.61 1.41 -14.52
CA ASP A 82 4.47 2.87 -14.50
C ASP A 82 3.28 3.30 -13.64
N MET A 83 3.47 4.33 -12.80
CA MET A 83 2.42 4.86 -11.93
C MET A 83 1.32 5.59 -12.70
N THR A 84 1.62 6.14 -13.87
CA THR A 84 0.63 6.83 -14.71
C THR A 84 -0.41 5.86 -15.25
N ASP A 85 0.03 4.69 -15.70
CA ASP A 85 -0.86 3.63 -16.19
C ASP A 85 -1.73 3.10 -15.04
N ALA A 86 -1.13 2.89 -13.85
CA ALA A 86 -1.87 2.48 -12.66
C ALA A 86 -2.92 3.54 -12.27
N ALA A 87 -2.56 4.83 -12.26
CA ALA A 87 -3.48 5.92 -11.97
C ALA A 87 -4.66 5.96 -12.95
N ALA A 88 -4.38 5.79 -14.24
CA ALA A 88 -5.42 5.78 -15.26
C ALA A 88 -6.41 4.61 -15.08
N GLU A 89 -5.91 3.40 -14.80
CA GLU A 89 -6.77 2.23 -14.59
C GLU A 89 -7.58 2.34 -13.30
N LEU A 90 -6.95 2.63 -12.16
CA LEU A 90 -7.65 2.76 -10.88
C LEU A 90 -8.74 3.83 -10.93
N HIS A 91 -8.43 5.01 -11.48
CA HIS A 91 -9.41 6.07 -11.62
C HIS A 91 -10.59 5.66 -12.52
N ALA A 92 -10.30 5.02 -13.66
CA ALA A 92 -11.34 4.58 -14.59
C ALA A 92 -12.23 3.50 -13.94
N PHE A 93 -11.66 2.51 -13.24
CA PHE A 93 -12.42 1.47 -12.56
C PHE A 93 -13.30 2.05 -11.44
N ARG A 94 -12.74 2.92 -10.59
CA ARG A 94 -13.50 3.59 -9.52
C ARG A 94 -14.70 4.39 -10.04
N ARG A 95 -14.56 5.03 -11.19
CA ARG A 95 -15.68 5.72 -11.88
C ARG A 95 -16.78 4.76 -12.30
N GLU A 96 -16.44 3.59 -12.84
CA GLU A 96 -17.42 2.56 -13.20
C GLU A 96 -18.15 2.02 -11.97
N VAL A 97 -17.40 1.72 -10.88
CA VAL A 97 -17.99 1.26 -9.61
C VAL A 97 -18.93 2.32 -9.03
N ALA A 98 -18.54 3.59 -9.06
CA ALA A 98 -19.40 4.70 -8.59
C ALA A 98 -20.67 4.85 -9.44
N ALA A 99 -20.54 4.74 -10.76
CA ALA A 99 -21.69 4.81 -11.67
C ALA A 99 -22.66 3.64 -11.48
N ASP A 100 -22.14 2.43 -11.23
CA ASP A 100 -22.96 1.26 -10.94
C ASP A 100 -23.67 1.36 -9.60
N ALA A 101 -22.95 1.79 -8.54
CA ALA A 101 -23.57 2.05 -7.25
C ALA A 101 -24.77 2.98 -7.39
N GLY A 102 -24.65 4.05 -8.19
CA GLY A 102 -25.74 4.98 -8.46
C GLY A 102 -26.96 4.33 -9.14
N ARG A 103 -26.78 3.30 -9.99
CA ARG A 103 -27.89 2.56 -10.64
C ARG A 103 -28.71 1.76 -9.65
N TYR A 104 -28.10 1.31 -8.55
CA TYR A 104 -28.76 0.54 -7.49
C TYR A 104 -29.15 1.39 -6.29
N GLY A 105 -28.98 2.72 -6.37
CA GLY A 105 -29.34 3.64 -5.28
C GLY A 105 -28.46 3.50 -4.05
N VAL A 106 -27.22 2.97 -4.18
CA VAL A 106 -26.26 2.80 -3.09
C VAL A 106 -25.05 3.71 -3.29
N SER A 107 -24.23 3.85 -2.27
CA SER A 107 -22.94 4.55 -2.32
C SER A 107 -21.80 3.55 -2.42
N ALA A 108 -20.89 3.73 -3.36
CA ALA A 108 -19.61 3.01 -3.34
C ALA A 108 -18.63 3.72 -2.40
N ALA A 109 -17.90 2.95 -1.60
CA ALA A 109 -16.89 3.47 -0.70
C ALA A 109 -15.68 2.54 -0.63
N SER A 110 -14.47 3.10 -0.76
CA SER A 110 -13.22 2.39 -0.51
C SER A 110 -12.70 2.82 0.86
N VAL A 111 -13.07 2.04 1.89
CA VAL A 111 -12.81 2.29 3.31
C VAL A 111 -12.51 0.97 4.01
N GLY A 112 -11.69 0.99 5.06
CA GLY A 112 -11.27 -0.26 5.71
C GLY A 112 -12.37 -0.98 6.49
N THR A 113 -13.41 -0.27 6.98
CA THR A 113 -14.62 -0.85 7.58
C THR A 113 -15.83 0.00 7.20
N PRO A 114 -17.04 -0.58 7.07
CA PRO A 114 -18.24 0.21 6.90
C PRO A 114 -18.48 1.07 8.15
N PRO A 115 -19.01 2.31 8.00
CA PRO A 115 -19.30 3.16 9.16
C PRO A 115 -20.31 2.55 10.13
N ASP A 116 -21.31 1.83 9.61
CA ASP A 116 -22.19 0.96 10.39
C ASP A 116 -22.15 -0.47 9.84
N ALA A 117 -22.19 -1.45 10.71
CA ALA A 117 -22.00 -2.86 10.37
C ALA A 117 -23.24 -3.68 10.75
N HIS A 118 -23.58 -4.64 9.90
CA HIS A 118 -24.60 -5.63 10.25
C HIS A 118 -24.15 -6.53 11.41
N ALA A 119 -25.10 -7.07 12.17
CA ALA A 119 -24.82 -8.08 13.17
C ALA A 119 -24.23 -9.37 12.55
N PHE A 120 -24.73 -9.72 11.34
CA PHE A 120 -24.23 -10.84 10.52
C PHE A 120 -24.23 -10.40 9.06
N PRO A 121 -23.06 -10.37 8.40
CA PRO A 121 -22.98 -9.99 6.99
C PRO A 121 -23.47 -11.12 6.09
N SER A 122 -24.04 -10.78 4.96
CA SER A 122 -24.30 -11.74 3.88
C SER A 122 -22.97 -12.11 3.20
N ILE A 123 -22.80 -13.40 2.92
CA ILE A 123 -21.60 -13.94 2.30
C ILE A 123 -21.89 -14.25 0.83
N THR A 124 -20.96 -13.95 -0.04
CA THR A 124 -21.03 -14.29 -1.46
C THR A 124 -21.18 -15.81 -1.61
N ASP A 125 -22.15 -16.25 -2.43
CA ASP A 125 -22.43 -17.68 -2.65
C ASP A 125 -21.28 -18.36 -3.41
N ASN A 126 -20.33 -18.89 -2.65
CA ASN A 126 -19.14 -19.57 -3.13
C ASN A 126 -18.74 -20.68 -2.15
N GLU A 127 -18.46 -21.88 -2.64
CA GLU A 127 -18.12 -23.04 -1.81
C GLU A 127 -16.88 -22.80 -0.92
N ARG A 128 -15.87 -22.11 -1.43
CA ARG A 128 -14.66 -21.72 -0.66
C ARG A 128 -15.04 -20.82 0.51
N TYR A 129 -15.89 -19.80 0.27
CA TYR A 129 -16.32 -18.86 1.31
C TYR A 129 -17.18 -19.53 2.36
N HIS A 130 -18.06 -20.47 1.97
CA HIS A 130 -18.81 -21.26 2.94
C HIS A 130 -17.92 -22.16 3.82
N ARG A 131 -16.79 -22.65 3.30
CA ARG A 131 -15.78 -23.34 4.15
C ARG A 131 -15.15 -22.37 5.14
N VAL A 132 -14.71 -21.19 4.69
CA VAL A 132 -14.13 -20.15 5.56
C VAL A 132 -15.09 -19.80 6.71
N VAL A 133 -16.40 -19.63 6.41
CA VAL A 133 -17.43 -19.36 7.43
C VAL A 133 -17.48 -20.47 8.48
N ARG A 134 -17.45 -21.75 8.06
CA ARG A 134 -17.46 -22.87 9.01
C ARG A 134 -16.20 -22.91 9.88
N ASP A 135 -15.04 -22.66 9.28
CA ASP A 135 -13.74 -22.73 9.96
C ASP A 135 -13.54 -21.56 10.93
N MET A 136 -13.99 -20.36 10.56
CA MET A 136 -13.82 -19.14 11.34
C MET A 136 -14.97 -18.86 12.33
N ALA A 137 -16.11 -19.55 12.18
CA ALA A 137 -17.25 -19.52 13.10
C ALA A 137 -17.63 -18.09 13.55
N GLY A 138 -17.62 -17.84 14.88
CA GLY A 138 -18.03 -16.55 15.44
C GLY A 138 -17.20 -15.33 15.04
N ILE A 139 -16.01 -15.51 14.45
CA ILE A 139 -15.18 -14.39 13.96
C ILE A 139 -15.84 -13.70 12.77
N ILE A 140 -16.60 -14.45 11.95
CA ILE A 140 -17.21 -13.95 10.70
C ILE A 140 -18.22 -12.84 10.96
N ALA A 141 -18.94 -12.85 12.07
CA ALA A 141 -19.93 -11.83 12.39
C ALA A 141 -19.36 -10.39 12.29
N ASP A 142 -18.11 -10.22 12.72
CA ASP A 142 -17.41 -8.92 12.67
C ASP A 142 -16.41 -8.81 11.52
N HIS A 143 -16.33 -9.78 10.62
CA HIS A 143 -15.44 -9.74 9.48
C HIS A 143 -16.05 -8.94 8.32
N GLN A 144 -16.29 -7.64 8.56
CA GLN A 144 -16.79 -6.69 7.57
C GLN A 144 -15.73 -5.62 7.34
N MET A 145 -14.76 -5.95 6.50
CA MET A 145 -13.59 -5.11 6.28
C MET A 145 -13.12 -5.19 4.83
N SER A 146 -12.51 -4.12 4.37
CA SER A 146 -11.89 -4.00 3.05
C SER A 146 -10.44 -3.60 3.17
N GLY A 147 -9.59 -4.23 2.37
CA GLY A 147 -8.16 -3.99 2.32
C GLY A 147 -7.69 -3.34 1.03
N LEU A 148 -6.45 -2.91 1.09
CA LEU A 148 -5.63 -2.61 -0.05
C LEU A 148 -4.44 -3.57 -0.03
N HIS A 149 -4.28 -4.37 -1.10
CA HIS A 149 -3.12 -5.23 -1.25
C HIS A 149 -2.22 -4.71 -2.36
N ILE A 150 -0.92 -4.71 -2.10
CA ILE A 150 0.08 -4.28 -3.08
C ILE A 150 1.03 -5.43 -3.33
N HIS A 151 1.03 -5.92 -4.56
CA HIS A 151 1.97 -6.90 -5.06
C HIS A 151 3.18 -6.21 -5.70
N VAL A 152 4.39 -6.60 -5.30
CA VAL A 152 5.62 -6.09 -5.90
C VAL A 152 6.43 -7.29 -6.41
N GLY A 153 6.84 -7.25 -7.68
CA GLY A 153 7.61 -8.31 -8.33
C GLY A 153 8.96 -8.54 -7.67
N ILE A 154 9.35 -9.81 -7.54
CA ILE A 154 10.65 -10.23 -6.96
C ILE A 154 11.37 -11.17 -7.92
N PRO A 155 12.74 -11.09 -8.00
CA PRO A 155 13.51 -11.95 -8.88
C PRO A 155 13.49 -13.43 -8.47
N SER A 156 13.41 -13.72 -7.17
CA SER A 156 13.34 -15.08 -6.62
C SER A 156 12.70 -15.08 -5.22
N ARG A 157 12.34 -16.25 -4.71
CA ARG A 157 11.83 -16.39 -3.34
C ARG A 157 12.85 -15.98 -2.27
N GLU A 158 14.15 -16.16 -2.53
CA GLU A 158 15.22 -15.67 -1.63
C GLU A 158 15.23 -14.14 -1.55
N HIS A 159 15.15 -13.45 -2.69
CA HIS A 159 14.97 -11.99 -2.71
C HIS A 159 13.68 -11.57 -2.00
N GLY A 160 12.61 -12.35 -2.18
CA GLY A 160 11.34 -12.10 -1.51
C GLY A 160 11.43 -12.20 0.01
N VAL A 161 12.14 -13.20 0.55
CA VAL A 161 12.36 -13.34 2.00
C VAL A 161 13.25 -12.20 2.52
N ALA A 162 14.30 -11.85 1.80
CA ALA A 162 15.16 -10.72 2.16
C ALA A 162 14.35 -9.40 2.19
N ALA A 163 13.53 -9.14 1.15
CA ALA A 163 12.66 -8.00 1.09
C ALA A 163 11.61 -8.00 2.22
N LEU A 164 10.98 -9.15 2.50
CA LEU A 164 10.04 -9.31 3.61
C LEU A 164 10.70 -8.92 4.94
N ASN A 165 11.91 -9.40 5.21
CA ASN A 165 12.63 -9.05 6.42
C ASN A 165 12.97 -7.55 6.49
N ALA A 166 13.38 -6.95 5.38
CA ALA A 166 13.76 -5.54 5.30
C ALA A 166 12.57 -4.58 5.48
N VAL A 167 11.37 -4.95 5.00
CA VAL A 167 10.17 -4.09 5.10
C VAL A 167 9.43 -4.19 6.42
N ARG A 168 9.65 -5.26 7.22
CA ARG A 168 8.97 -5.46 8.52
C ARG A 168 9.00 -4.23 9.44
N PRO A 169 10.14 -3.54 9.63
CA PRO A 169 10.25 -2.37 10.48
C PRO A 169 9.39 -1.17 10.04
N TRP A 170 9.06 -1.09 8.73
CA TRP A 170 8.26 -0.02 8.15
C TRP A 170 6.75 -0.28 8.18
N LEU A 171 6.31 -1.52 8.48
CA LEU A 171 4.88 -1.86 8.55
C LEU A 171 4.08 -1.00 9.52
N PRO A 172 4.59 -0.61 10.72
CA PRO A 172 3.87 0.31 11.59
C PRO A 172 3.59 1.65 10.93
N LEU A 173 4.60 2.27 10.28
CA LEU A 173 4.43 3.55 9.61
C LEU A 173 3.45 3.46 8.43
N LEU A 174 3.58 2.42 7.59
CA LEU A 174 2.65 2.18 6.48
C LEU A 174 1.21 1.98 6.98
N THR A 175 1.01 1.29 8.12
CA THR A 175 -0.30 1.17 8.78
C THR A 175 -0.83 2.54 9.23
N ALA A 176 0.04 3.40 9.80
CA ALA A 176 -0.36 4.75 10.22
C ALA A 176 -0.78 5.63 9.04
N MET A 177 -0.03 5.57 7.92
CA MET A 177 -0.29 6.34 6.71
C MET A 177 -1.58 5.91 6.00
N SER A 178 -1.88 4.62 6.01
CA SER A 178 -3.02 4.02 5.30
C SER A 178 -4.28 3.85 6.15
N GLY A 179 -4.30 4.33 7.41
CA GLY A 179 -5.47 4.22 8.28
C GLY A 179 -6.70 4.91 7.69
N ASN A 180 -7.77 4.14 7.43
CA ASN A 180 -9.00 4.62 6.78
C ASN A 180 -10.26 3.87 7.27
N SER A 181 -10.29 3.49 8.56
CA SER A 181 -11.44 2.79 9.17
C SER A 181 -11.70 3.26 10.61
N PRO A 182 -12.04 4.55 10.83
CA PRO A 182 -12.24 5.07 12.17
C PRO A 182 -13.61 4.73 12.76
N LEU A 183 -14.58 4.36 11.92
CA LEU A 183 -15.98 4.18 12.31
C LEU A 183 -16.36 2.70 12.28
N TRP A 184 -17.18 2.29 13.25
CA TRP A 184 -17.72 0.95 13.36
C TRP A 184 -19.02 0.95 14.16
N ARG A 185 -20.08 0.28 13.67
CA ARG A 185 -21.39 0.18 14.32
C ARG A 185 -21.97 1.55 14.73
N GLY A 186 -21.80 2.55 13.88
CA GLY A 186 -22.37 3.87 14.05
C GLY A 186 -21.64 4.79 15.04
N TYR A 187 -20.41 4.45 15.48
CA TYR A 187 -19.62 5.30 16.37
C TYR A 187 -18.13 5.39 15.97
N ASP A 188 -17.45 6.43 16.44
CA ASP A 188 -16.00 6.56 16.32
C ASP A 188 -15.31 5.63 17.32
N THR A 189 -14.52 4.71 16.80
CA THR A 189 -13.81 3.69 17.60
C THR A 189 -12.61 4.25 18.38
N GLY A 190 -12.18 5.47 18.08
CA GLY A 190 -10.93 6.03 18.56
C GLY A 190 -9.69 5.57 17.77
N TYR A 191 -9.81 4.61 16.85
CA TYR A 191 -8.70 4.07 16.04
C TYR A 191 -8.69 4.68 14.64
N ALA A 192 -7.52 4.93 14.07
CA ALA A 192 -7.39 5.31 12.66
C ALA A 192 -7.60 4.10 11.73
N SER A 193 -7.19 2.91 12.15
CA SER A 193 -7.47 1.64 11.47
C SER A 193 -8.12 0.64 12.41
N TRP A 194 -9.46 0.65 12.47
CA TRP A 194 -10.21 -0.39 13.18
C TRP A 194 -10.10 -1.74 12.48
N ARG A 195 -9.95 -1.76 11.16
CA ARG A 195 -9.65 -2.97 10.37
C ARG A 195 -8.44 -3.72 10.92
N THR A 196 -7.35 -3.04 11.21
CA THR A 196 -6.15 -3.67 11.78
C THR A 196 -6.47 -4.38 13.09
N ILE A 197 -7.32 -3.81 13.95
CA ILE A 197 -7.74 -4.42 15.22
C ILE A 197 -8.66 -5.62 14.96
N GLN A 198 -9.58 -5.53 14.03
CA GLN A 198 -10.47 -6.62 13.64
C GLN A 198 -9.69 -7.83 13.10
N LEU A 199 -8.67 -7.60 12.26
CA LEU A 199 -7.82 -8.64 11.71
C LEU A 199 -7.02 -9.42 12.77
N ARG A 200 -6.74 -8.82 13.93
CA ARG A 200 -5.97 -9.52 15.00
C ARG A 200 -6.64 -10.75 15.57
N ARG A 201 -7.89 -10.98 15.25
CA ARG A 201 -8.61 -12.24 15.60
C ARG A 201 -8.24 -13.42 14.70
N TRP A 202 -7.61 -13.15 13.54
CA TRP A 202 -7.10 -14.18 12.66
C TRP A 202 -5.76 -14.72 13.17
N THR A 203 -5.58 -16.03 13.12
CA THR A 203 -4.45 -16.75 13.73
C THR A 203 -3.08 -16.21 13.31
N THR A 204 -2.94 -15.81 12.04
CA THR A 204 -1.66 -15.38 11.44
C THR A 204 -1.59 -13.88 11.22
N SER A 205 -2.46 -13.08 11.86
CA SER A 205 -2.49 -11.62 11.68
C SER A 205 -1.27 -10.93 12.31
N GLY A 206 -0.89 -9.80 11.73
CA GLY A 206 0.15 -8.92 12.25
C GLY A 206 1.48 -9.03 11.49
N CYS A 207 2.56 -8.55 12.13
CA CYS A 207 3.90 -8.60 11.56
C CYS A 207 4.37 -10.05 11.43
N PRO A 208 4.83 -10.51 10.24
CA PRO A 208 5.42 -11.84 10.12
C PRO A 208 6.70 -11.96 10.96
N PRO A 209 7.09 -13.17 11.38
CA PRO A 209 8.40 -13.39 11.98
C PRO A 209 9.51 -13.11 10.96
N ARG A 210 10.73 -12.93 11.43
CA ARG A 210 11.92 -12.96 10.58
C ARG A 210 12.17 -14.38 10.09
N PHE A 211 12.57 -14.54 8.83
CA PHE A 211 12.92 -15.81 8.21
C PHE A 211 14.39 -15.80 7.81
N THR A 212 15.06 -16.95 7.90
CA THR A 212 16.48 -17.09 7.51
C THR A 212 16.66 -17.15 5.99
N ASP A 213 15.75 -17.85 5.32
CA ASP A 213 15.77 -18.10 3.87
C ASP A 213 14.38 -18.57 3.39
N ALA A 214 14.24 -18.82 2.09
CA ALA A 214 12.99 -19.29 1.50
C ALA A 214 12.59 -20.70 2.02
N ALA A 215 13.55 -21.57 2.33
CA ALA A 215 13.24 -22.89 2.87
C ALA A 215 12.68 -22.81 4.29
N ASP A 216 13.18 -21.90 5.12
CA ASP A 216 12.63 -21.61 6.45
C ASP A 216 11.20 -21.05 6.35
N TYR A 217 10.96 -20.09 5.43
CA TYR A 217 9.63 -19.56 5.15
C TYR A 217 8.64 -20.67 4.80
N ASP A 218 8.96 -21.49 3.80
CA ASP A 218 8.09 -22.57 3.34
C ASP A 218 7.89 -23.66 4.42
N ARG A 219 8.91 -23.95 5.21
CA ARG A 219 8.80 -24.89 6.32
C ARG A 219 7.81 -24.41 7.39
N ARG A 220 7.89 -23.14 7.77
CA ARG A 220 6.98 -22.55 8.79
C ARG A 220 5.54 -22.47 8.27
N LEU A 221 5.32 -22.16 6.99
CA LEU A 221 3.99 -22.23 6.40
C LEU A 221 3.38 -23.64 6.48
N ARG A 222 4.16 -24.66 6.13
CA ARG A 222 3.71 -26.06 6.27
C ARG A 222 3.41 -26.45 7.72
N GLN A 223 4.17 -25.92 8.68
CA GLN A 223 3.89 -26.14 10.09
C GLN A 223 2.56 -25.49 10.53
N LEU A 224 2.28 -24.25 10.09
CA LEU A 224 1.01 -23.58 10.37
C LEU A 224 -0.19 -24.35 9.79
N LEU A 225 -0.09 -24.83 8.55
CA LEU A 225 -1.10 -25.72 7.96
C LEU A 225 -1.27 -27.01 8.76
N GLY A 226 -0.14 -27.65 9.13
CA GLY A 226 -0.16 -28.95 9.81
C GLY A 226 -0.79 -28.94 11.18
N ILE A 227 -0.82 -27.81 11.89
CA ILE A 227 -1.50 -27.65 13.19
C ILE A 227 -2.89 -27.04 13.08
N GLY A 228 -3.39 -26.80 11.85
CA GLY A 228 -4.68 -26.12 11.64
C GLY A 228 -4.65 -24.62 11.98
N GLY A 229 -3.49 -24.00 12.01
CA GLY A 229 -3.34 -22.55 12.24
C GLY A 229 -3.85 -21.70 11.08
N THR A 230 -4.02 -22.30 9.91
CA THR A 230 -4.72 -21.76 8.75
C THR A 230 -5.31 -22.92 7.94
N ALA A 231 -6.44 -22.70 7.29
CA ALA A 231 -7.07 -23.72 6.45
C ALA A 231 -6.40 -23.85 5.06
N ASP A 232 -5.85 -22.76 4.54
CA ASP A 232 -5.03 -22.73 3.33
C ASP A 232 -4.02 -21.58 3.38
N LEU A 233 -3.02 -21.60 2.49
CA LEU A 233 -1.95 -20.58 2.45
C LEU A 233 -2.47 -19.18 2.05
N ALA A 234 -3.53 -19.10 1.27
CA ALA A 234 -4.12 -17.82 0.89
C ALA A 234 -4.78 -17.09 2.08
N LEU A 235 -5.08 -17.81 3.17
CA LEU A 235 -5.62 -17.25 4.42
C LEU A 235 -4.53 -16.77 5.39
N ILE A 236 -3.24 -16.87 5.05
CA ILE A 236 -2.17 -16.26 5.83
C ILE A 236 -2.37 -14.75 5.81
N SER A 237 -2.69 -14.18 6.98
CA SER A 237 -3.09 -12.78 7.15
C SER A 237 -1.99 -11.88 7.70
N TRP A 238 -0.70 -12.27 7.56
CA TRP A 238 0.42 -11.40 7.86
C TRP A 238 0.34 -10.08 7.09
N ASN A 239 0.79 -9.01 7.69
CA ASN A 239 0.81 -7.67 7.07
C ASN A 239 1.64 -7.60 5.77
N VAL A 240 2.58 -8.52 5.59
CA VAL A 240 3.35 -8.74 4.36
C VAL A 240 3.67 -10.23 4.25
N ARG A 241 3.57 -10.78 3.04
CA ARG A 241 3.87 -12.20 2.77
C ARG A 241 4.42 -12.40 1.36
N LEU A 242 4.98 -13.57 1.06
CA LEU A 242 5.19 -13.99 -0.32
C LEU A 242 3.87 -14.50 -0.89
N SER A 243 3.57 -14.16 -2.13
CA SER A 243 2.45 -14.78 -2.84
C SER A 243 2.77 -16.23 -3.19
N GLU A 244 1.76 -17.10 -3.09
CA GLU A 244 1.92 -18.52 -3.46
C GLU A 244 1.78 -18.75 -4.96
N HIS A 245 1.08 -17.86 -5.67
CA HIS A 245 0.75 -18.03 -7.08
C HIS A 245 1.49 -17.08 -8.01
N LEU A 246 2.02 -15.99 -7.49
CA LEU A 246 2.70 -14.94 -8.25
C LEU A 246 4.12 -14.76 -7.73
N PRO A 247 5.10 -14.41 -8.59
CA PRO A 247 6.46 -14.11 -8.15
C PRO A 247 6.53 -12.71 -7.52
N THR A 248 5.77 -12.50 -6.44
CA THR A 248 5.63 -11.20 -5.77
C THR A 248 5.72 -11.32 -4.25
N ILE A 249 6.10 -10.22 -3.61
CA ILE A 249 5.80 -9.94 -2.21
C ILE A 249 4.50 -9.13 -2.17
N GLU A 250 3.61 -9.47 -1.24
CA GLU A 250 2.26 -8.91 -1.09
C GLU A 250 2.15 -8.19 0.25
N PHE A 251 1.91 -6.87 0.22
CA PHE A 251 1.59 -6.06 1.38
C PHE A 251 0.09 -6.08 1.62
N ARG A 252 -0.32 -6.31 2.87
CA ARG A 252 -1.73 -6.49 3.28
C ARG A 252 -2.16 -5.62 4.46
N MET A 253 -1.23 -4.79 4.99
CA MET A 253 -1.49 -3.97 6.19
C MET A 253 -2.46 -2.82 5.96
N ALA A 254 -2.59 -2.32 4.73
CA ALA A 254 -3.34 -1.11 4.42
C ALA A 254 -4.85 -1.32 4.42
N ASP A 255 -5.59 -0.37 4.96
CA ASP A 255 -7.03 -0.25 4.72
C ASP A 255 -7.27 0.10 3.24
N ALA A 256 -8.43 -0.24 2.68
CA ALA A 256 -8.87 0.32 1.40
C ALA A 256 -8.90 1.86 1.49
N GLN A 257 -8.46 2.58 0.45
CA GLN A 257 -8.15 4.01 0.50
C GLN A 257 -9.24 4.88 -0.12
N LEU A 258 -9.52 6.06 0.45
CA LEU A 258 -10.57 6.97 -0.03
C LEU A 258 -10.40 7.37 -1.50
N THR A 259 -9.18 7.64 -1.93
CA THR A 259 -8.88 8.08 -3.30
C THR A 259 -7.87 7.16 -3.97
N SER A 260 -7.85 7.13 -5.32
CA SER A 260 -6.82 6.42 -6.08
C SER A 260 -5.42 6.96 -5.80
N ASP A 261 -5.27 8.26 -5.54
CA ASP A 261 -3.98 8.86 -5.20
C ASP A 261 -3.43 8.35 -3.85
N ASP A 262 -4.33 8.18 -2.84
CA ASP A 262 -3.92 7.59 -1.56
C ASP A 262 -3.45 6.15 -1.74
N THR A 263 -4.11 5.36 -2.61
CA THR A 263 -3.69 4.01 -3.01
C THR A 263 -2.32 4.02 -3.68
N LEU A 264 -2.13 4.89 -4.66
CA LEU A 264 -0.88 5.00 -5.44
C LEU A 264 0.30 5.43 -4.57
N LEU A 265 0.09 6.31 -3.59
CA LEU A 265 1.11 6.67 -2.62
C LEU A 265 1.62 5.43 -1.86
N ILE A 266 0.71 4.61 -1.33
CA ILE A 266 1.09 3.39 -0.59
C ILE A 266 1.78 2.40 -1.54
N ALA A 267 1.28 2.24 -2.77
CA ALA A 267 1.86 1.34 -3.77
C ALA A 267 3.30 1.76 -4.16
N ALA A 268 3.53 3.06 -4.39
CA ALA A 268 4.85 3.59 -4.72
C ALA A 268 5.87 3.36 -3.59
N LEU A 269 5.46 3.61 -2.34
CA LEU A 269 6.32 3.38 -1.17
C LEU A 269 6.63 1.89 -0.97
N CYS A 270 5.64 1.00 -1.10
CA CYS A 270 5.85 -0.45 -1.03
C CYS A 270 6.81 -0.93 -2.14
N ARG A 271 6.62 -0.46 -3.40
CA ARG A 271 7.49 -0.75 -4.52
C ARG A 271 8.92 -0.32 -4.25
N ALA A 272 9.12 0.91 -3.81
CA ALA A 272 10.43 1.47 -3.53
C ALA A 272 11.17 0.75 -2.40
N LEU A 273 10.47 0.35 -1.32
CA LEU A 273 11.03 -0.45 -0.24
C LEU A 273 11.51 -1.83 -0.72
N VAL A 274 10.75 -2.51 -1.58
CA VAL A 274 11.13 -3.80 -2.14
C VAL A 274 12.31 -3.66 -3.09
N MET A 275 12.30 -2.64 -3.96
CA MET A 275 13.42 -2.36 -4.88
C MET A 275 14.71 -2.14 -4.09
N ARG A 276 14.68 -1.32 -3.04
CA ARG A 276 15.84 -1.10 -2.17
C ARG A 276 16.36 -2.41 -1.58
N ALA A 277 15.48 -3.25 -1.03
CA ALA A 277 15.87 -4.52 -0.44
C ALA A 277 16.49 -5.50 -1.46
N VAL A 278 15.95 -5.57 -2.67
CA VAL A 278 16.48 -6.39 -3.75
C VAL A 278 17.88 -5.90 -4.19
N GLU A 279 18.05 -4.60 -4.37
CA GLU A 279 19.33 -3.99 -4.72
C GLU A 279 20.40 -4.22 -3.64
N ASP A 280 20.03 -4.22 -2.36
CA ASP A 280 20.92 -4.51 -1.24
C ASP A 280 21.42 -5.95 -1.27
N VAL A 281 20.57 -6.92 -1.64
CA VAL A 281 20.95 -8.32 -1.85
C VAL A 281 21.88 -8.46 -3.05
N ASP A 282 21.54 -7.88 -4.21
CA ASP A 282 22.34 -7.98 -5.45
C ASP A 282 23.72 -7.36 -5.32
N ALA A 283 23.89 -6.39 -4.43
CA ALA A 283 25.18 -5.79 -4.15
C ALA A 283 26.10 -6.66 -3.27
N GLY A 284 25.68 -7.88 -2.93
CA GLY A 284 26.44 -8.80 -2.09
C GLY A 284 26.37 -8.47 -0.60
N GLY A 285 25.45 -7.55 -0.21
CA GLY A 285 25.03 -7.40 1.17
C GLY A 285 24.16 -8.58 1.56
N THR A 286 24.42 -9.17 2.71
CA THR A 286 23.33 -9.87 3.40
C THR A 286 22.29 -8.82 3.74
N ALA A 287 21.03 -9.20 3.91
CA ALA A 287 19.98 -8.28 4.39
C ALA A 287 20.36 -7.52 5.69
N ASP A 288 21.52 -7.79 6.24
CA ASP A 288 22.12 -7.29 7.46
C ASP A 288 23.34 -6.36 7.23
N ALA A 289 23.81 -6.17 5.98
CA ALA A 289 24.97 -5.29 5.72
C ALA A 289 24.52 -3.86 5.43
N PRO A 290 24.76 -2.89 6.33
CA PRO A 290 24.26 -1.53 6.19
C PRO A 290 25.00 -0.74 5.10
N ARG A 291 24.27 -0.07 4.19
CA ARG A 291 24.80 0.92 3.25
C ARG A 291 24.82 2.34 3.80
N ASP A 292 23.99 2.63 4.78
CA ASP A 292 23.87 3.93 5.43
C ASP A 292 23.51 3.77 6.93
N ALA A 293 23.50 4.88 7.66
CA ALA A 293 23.21 4.88 9.09
C ALA A 293 21.78 4.40 9.41
N VAL A 294 20.82 4.59 8.49
CA VAL A 294 19.45 4.13 8.64
C VAL A 294 19.38 2.61 8.47
N THR A 295 20.01 2.09 7.40
CA THR A 295 20.09 0.64 7.16
C THR A 295 20.88 -0.05 8.28
N ALA A 296 21.97 0.57 8.78
CA ALA A 296 22.72 0.08 9.95
C ALA A 296 21.86 -0.02 11.22
N SER A 297 20.97 0.95 11.41
CA SER A 297 20.04 0.98 12.54
C SER A 297 18.88 -0.01 12.35
N LEU A 298 18.42 -0.22 11.10
CA LEU A 298 17.39 -1.20 10.73
C LEU A 298 17.91 -2.65 10.81
N ALA A 299 19.22 -2.86 10.76
CA ALA A 299 19.85 -4.16 11.02
C ALA A 299 19.68 -4.64 12.48
N VAL A 300 19.25 -3.77 13.40
CA VAL A 300 18.80 -4.19 14.72
C VAL A 300 17.58 -5.08 14.54
N ASP A 301 17.69 -6.35 14.94
CA ASP A 301 16.56 -7.29 14.90
C ASP A 301 15.48 -6.85 15.88
N LEU A 302 14.55 -6.01 15.39
CA LEU A 302 13.43 -5.52 16.20
C LEU A 302 12.54 -6.71 16.58
N PRO A 303 12.32 -6.93 17.90
CA PRO A 303 11.54 -8.07 18.36
C PRO A 303 10.11 -8.05 17.80
N PRO A 304 9.55 -9.21 17.42
CA PRO A 304 8.21 -9.31 16.84
C PRO A 304 7.12 -8.68 17.72
N GLU A 305 7.23 -8.81 19.03
CA GLU A 305 6.30 -8.22 19.99
C GLU A 305 6.35 -6.69 19.97
N LEU A 306 7.52 -6.08 19.78
CA LEU A 306 7.65 -4.63 19.64
C LEU A 306 7.00 -4.15 18.35
N LEU A 307 7.26 -4.81 17.22
CA LEU A 307 6.63 -4.48 15.94
C LEU A 307 5.10 -4.69 16.00
N SER A 308 4.63 -5.75 16.67
CA SER A 308 3.21 -5.99 16.87
C SER A 308 2.55 -4.88 17.71
N ALA A 309 3.21 -4.42 18.77
CA ALA A 309 2.74 -3.29 19.59
C ALA A 309 2.76 -1.99 18.81
N ALA A 310 3.81 -1.73 18.02
CA ALA A 310 3.93 -0.56 17.15
C ALA A 310 2.84 -0.50 16.09
N ILE A 311 2.46 -1.64 15.48
CA ILE A 311 1.34 -1.71 14.53
C ILE A 311 0.01 -1.34 15.23
N VAL A 312 -0.23 -1.82 16.45
CA VAL A 312 -1.44 -1.45 17.20
C VAL A 312 -1.43 0.03 17.58
N HIS A 313 -0.28 0.57 18.01
CA HIS A 313 -0.13 2.00 18.24
C HIS A 313 -0.47 2.81 16.98
N SER A 314 0.12 2.43 15.83
CA SER A 314 -0.15 3.07 14.53
C SER A 314 -1.62 2.97 14.10
N ALA A 315 -2.25 1.80 14.32
CA ALA A 315 -3.67 1.62 14.06
C ALA A 315 -4.55 2.53 14.94
N HIS A 316 -4.11 2.82 16.16
CA HIS A 316 -4.80 3.72 17.08
C HIS A 316 -4.61 5.18 16.69
N THR A 317 -3.38 5.64 16.55
CA THR A 317 -3.04 7.06 16.42
C THR A 317 -3.03 7.58 14.98
N GLY A 318 -2.81 6.70 13.99
CA GLY A 318 -2.51 7.12 12.62
C GLY A 318 -1.26 8.01 12.59
N LEU A 319 -1.34 9.10 11.83
CA LEU A 319 -0.30 10.15 11.78
C LEU A 319 -0.60 11.34 12.70
N GLY A 320 -1.46 11.17 13.70
CA GLY A 320 -1.97 12.28 14.51
C GLY A 320 -0.93 12.94 15.43
N THR A 321 0.06 12.20 15.93
CA THR A 321 1.11 12.70 16.83
C THR A 321 2.45 12.06 16.50
N ASP A 322 2.74 10.91 17.12
CA ASP A 322 4.01 10.20 17.00
C ASP A 322 3.81 8.89 16.25
N ALA A 323 4.83 8.49 15.50
CA ALA A 323 4.92 7.22 14.83
C ALA A 323 6.11 6.41 15.36
N PHE A 324 6.06 5.10 15.19
CA PHE A 324 7.20 4.23 15.51
C PHE A 324 8.33 4.48 14.51
N ASP A 325 9.49 4.88 15.05
CA ASP A 325 10.71 5.09 14.28
C ASP A 325 11.54 3.79 14.26
N PRO A 326 11.64 3.11 13.10
CA PRO A 326 12.39 1.88 13.00
C PRO A 326 13.90 2.04 13.25
N ALA A 327 14.45 3.27 13.10
CA ALA A 327 15.85 3.54 13.30
C ALA A 327 16.25 3.53 14.79
N THR A 328 15.31 3.89 15.66
CA THR A 328 15.56 3.99 17.10
C THR A 328 14.82 2.95 17.93
N GLY A 329 13.79 2.30 17.34
CA GLY A 329 12.87 1.42 18.06
C GLY A 329 11.96 2.15 19.06
N THR A 330 11.79 3.48 18.92
CA THR A 330 11.00 4.33 19.81
C THR A 330 9.96 5.16 19.02
N LEU A 331 9.16 5.95 19.71
CA LEU A 331 8.25 6.90 19.09
C LEU A 331 8.97 8.22 18.77
N ALA A 332 8.67 8.78 17.60
CA ALA A 332 9.13 10.09 17.16
C ALA A 332 8.00 10.83 16.41
N PRO A 333 8.08 12.16 16.23
CA PRO A 333 7.07 12.91 15.49
C PRO A 333 6.79 12.28 14.13
N ALA A 334 5.52 12.01 13.82
CA ALA A 334 5.13 11.24 12.63
C ALA A 334 5.70 11.82 11.31
N ALA A 335 5.72 13.15 11.18
CA ALA A 335 6.29 13.81 10.02
C ALA A 335 7.80 13.56 9.85
N ASP A 336 8.54 13.36 10.96
CA ASP A 336 9.98 13.06 10.93
C ASP A 336 10.21 11.61 10.48
N VAL A 337 9.36 10.69 10.95
CA VAL A 337 9.45 9.28 10.54
C VAL A 337 9.06 9.11 9.08
N VAL A 338 8.03 9.82 8.60
CA VAL A 338 7.65 9.85 7.16
C VAL A 338 8.80 10.39 6.31
N ARG A 339 9.45 11.47 6.73
CA ARG A 339 10.62 12.03 6.04
C ARG A 339 11.76 11.01 5.96
N ARG A 340 12.03 10.30 7.06
CA ARG A 340 13.03 9.22 7.11
C ARG A 340 12.72 8.08 6.13
N LEU A 341 11.44 7.72 5.97
CA LEU A 341 11.04 6.73 4.95
C LEU A 341 11.36 7.25 3.56
N LEU A 342 11.01 8.52 3.24
CA LEU A 342 11.32 9.11 1.94
C LEU A 342 12.83 9.12 1.67
N ASP A 343 13.64 9.57 2.64
CA ASP A 343 15.11 9.56 2.52
C ASP A 343 15.64 8.14 2.29
N HIS A 344 15.05 7.14 2.95
CA HIS A 344 15.44 5.73 2.81
C HIS A 344 15.20 5.17 1.41
N VAL A 345 14.13 5.60 0.70
CA VAL A 345 13.75 5.08 -0.62
C VAL A 345 13.96 6.08 -1.76
N GLU A 346 14.65 7.18 -1.51
CA GLU A 346 14.79 8.32 -2.43
C GLU A 346 15.41 7.92 -3.78
N GLU A 347 16.44 7.06 -3.78
CA GLU A 347 17.10 6.59 -5.00
C GLU A 347 16.15 5.75 -5.85
N GLN A 348 15.33 4.90 -5.23
CA GLN A 348 14.38 4.04 -5.92
C GLN A 348 13.23 4.85 -6.52
N LEU A 349 12.70 5.84 -5.78
CA LEU A 349 11.68 6.76 -6.30
C LEU A 349 12.22 7.60 -7.46
N ALA A 350 13.48 8.04 -7.39
CA ALA A 350 14.11 8.77 -8.49
C ALA A 350 14.32 7.87 -9.73
N SER A 351 14.71 6.61 -9.54
CA SER A 351 14.97 5.66 -10.62
C SER A 351 13.71 5.26 -11.41
N THR A 352 12.53 5.29 -10.75
CA THR A 352 11.23 5.02 -11.37
C THR A 352 10.55 6.28 -11.91
N GLY A 353 11.07 7.47 -11.60
CA GLY A 353 10.42 8.73 -11.94
C GLY A 353 9.26 9.13 -11.01
N ASP A 354 9.03 8.39 -9.91
CA ASP A 354 7.91 8.58 -9.01
C ASP A 354 8.18 9.62 -7.90
N ARG A 355 9.43 10.10 -7.79
CA ARG A 355 9.90 10.97 -6.71
C ARG A 355 8.98 12.15 -6.42
N GLU A 356 8.79 13.02 -7.41
CA GLU A 356 8.00 14.24 -7.21
C GLU A 356 6.54 13.94 -6.92
N PHE A 357 5.98 12.93 -7.62
CA PHE A 357 4.63 12.47 -7.39
C PHE A 357 4.43 12.02 -5.92
N VAL A 358 5.34 11.21 -5.38
CA VAL A 358 5.28 10.72 -4.01
C VAL A 358 5.45 11.85 -3.00
N HIS A 359 6.40 12.76 -3.22
CA HIS A 359 6.61 13.92 -2.33
C HIS A 359 5.36 14.80 -2.24
N ASP A 360 4.74 15.15 -3.38
CA ASP A 360 3.51 15.93 -3.42
C ASP A 360 2.34 15.24 -2.70
N LEU A 361 2.21 13.92 -2.87
CA LEU A 361 1.16 13.15 -2.19
C LEU A 361 1.41 13.03 -0.68
N VAL A 362 2.67 12.91 -0.25
CA VAL A 362 3.04 12.92 1.18
C VAL A 362 2.74 14.27 1.80
N GLU A 363 3.09 15.38 1.14
CA GLU A 363 2.75 16.73 1.61
C GLU A 363 1.23 16.90 1.75
N ARG A 364 0.47 16.39 0.79
CA ARG A 364 -1.00 16.38 0.85
C ARG A 364 -1.50 15.53 2.02
N LEU A 365 -0.96 14.32 2.21
CA LEU A 365 -1.33 13.44 3.32
C LEU A 365 -1.07 14.11 4.69
N LEU A 366 0.09 14.74 4.86
CA LEU A 366 0.44 15.42 6.11
C LEU A 366 -0.42 16.67 6.37
N ARG A 367 -0.82 17.38 5.32
CA ARG A 367 -1.68 18.58 5.42
C ARG A 367 -3.16 18.24 5.64
N ASP A 368 -3.70 17.31 4.85
CA ASP A 368 -5.15 17.01 4.77
C ASP A 368 -5.56 15.85 5.69
N GLY A 369 -4.58 15.11 6.21
CA GLY A 369 -4.77 13.95 7.07
C GLY A 369 -5.05 12.65 6.29
N THR A 370 -4.95 11.54 7.01
CA THR A 370 -5.29 10.20 6.50
C THR A 370 -6.78 10.08 6.19
N GLY A 371 -7.17 9.02 5.50
CA GLY A 371 -8.59 8.71 5.29
C GLY A 371 -9.40 8.70 6.57
N ALA A 372 -8.84 8.17 7.67
CA ALA A 372 -9.48 8.17 8.98
C ALA A 372 -9.73 9.60 9.51
N ALA A 373 -8.76 10.49 9.41
CA ALA A 373 -8.92 11.88 9.83
C ALA A 373 -10.02 12.59 9.03
N ARG A 374 -10.04 12.38 7.71
CA ARG A 374 -11.04 12.95 6.80
C ARG A 374 -12.45 12.39 7.08
N GLN A 375 -12.59 11.10 7.36
CA GLN A 375 -13.88 10.48 7.75
C GLN A 375 -14.37 11.03 9.08
N ARG A 376 -13.51 11.14 10.11
CA ARG A 376 -13.87 11.75 11.41
C ARG A 376 -14.36 13.19 11.26
N ALA A 377 -13.64 14.01 10.50
CA ALA A 377 -14.04 15.39 10.25
C ALA A 377 -15.40 15.48 9.55
N ALA A 378 -15.67 14.62 8.57
CA ALA A 378 -16.95 14.55 7.88
C ALA A 378 -18.08 14.08 8.80
N TRP A 379 -17.82 13.06 9.63
CA TRP A 379 -18.75 12.52 10.62
C TRP A 379 -19.09 13.54 11.70
N GLN A 380 -18.09 14.16 12.32
CA GLN A 380 -18.28 15.17 13.36
C GLN A 380 -19.06 16.39 12.85
N LYS A 381 -18.84 16.78 11.60
CA LYS A 381 -19.50 17.94 11.01
C LYS A 381 -20.98 17.67 10.68
N ASN A 382 -21.32 16.51 10.12
CA ASN A 382 -22.65 16.26 9.56
C ASN A 382 -23.12 14.78 9.63
N GLY A 383 -22.54 13.95 10.49
CA GLY A 383 -22.93 12.55 10.64
C GLY A 383 -22.91 11.78 9.31
N ILE A 384 -23.92 10.94 9.09
CA ILE A 384 -24.11 10.14 7.87
C ILE A 384 -24.08 11.00 6.60
N ALA A 385 -24.75 12.15 6.60
CA ALA A 385 -24.77 13.04 5.45
C ALA A 385 -23.37 13.63 5.12
N GLY A 386 -22.51 13.77 6.12
CA GLY A 386 -21.10 14.14 5.95
C GLY A 386 -20.32 13.04 5.25
N LEU A 387 -20.45 11.80 5.69
CA LEU A 387 -19.80 10.62 5.08
C LEU A 387 -20.27 10.39 3.66
N ARG A 388 -21.57 10.44 3.40
CA ARG A 388 -22.14 10.32 2.05
C ARG A 388 -21.50 11.30 1.06
N ARG A 389 -21.37 12.58 1.47
CA ARG A 389 -20.70 13.59 0.64
C ARG A 389 -19.22 13.29 0.45
N LEU A 390 -18.51 12.86 1.49
CA LEU A 390 -17.11 12.50 1.41
C LEU A 390 -16.90 11.35 0.42
N TYR A 391 -17.64 10.25 0.55
CA TYR A 391 -17.48 9.07 -0.31
C TYR A 391 -17.83 9.40 -1.77
N ALA A 392 -18.92 10.12 -2.01
CA ALA A 392 -19.29 10.56 -3.36
C ALA A 392 -18.22 11.46 -4.00
N ALA A 393 -17.53 12.31 -3.21
CA ALA A 393 -16.49 13.19 -3.70
C ALA A 393 -15.16 12.49 -3.94
N THR A 394 -14.88 11.39 -3.20
CA THR A 394 -13.56 10.76 -3.21
C THR A 394 -13.47 9.51 -4.08
N ILE A 395 -14.56 8.74 -4.19
CA ILE A 395 -14.55 7.45 -4.92
C ILE A 395 -14.10 7.59 -6.38
N ALA A 396 -14.54 8.62 -7.07
CA ALA A 396 -14.22 8.92 -8.46
C ALA A 396 -13.54 10.27 -8.63
N SER A 397 -12.81 10.74 -7.59
CA SER A 397 -12.03 11.97 -7.67
C SER A 397 -10.99 11.87 -8.80
N PRO A 398 -10.79 12.93 -9.60
CA PRO A 398 -9.79 12.91 -10.66
C PRO A 398 -8.40 12.62 -10.06
N PRO A 399 -7.55 11.87 -10.78
CA PRO A 399 -6.20 11.60 -10.33
C PRO A 399 -5.40 12.89 -10.19
N TYR A 400 -4.41 12.86 -9.31
CA TYR A 400 -3.47 13.96 -9.17
C TYR A 400 -2.83 14.26 -10.53
N VAL A 401 -2.98 15.50 -10.95
CA VAL A 401 -2.26 16.03 -12.13
C VAL A 401 -1.19 16.97 -11.62
N ARG A 402 0.06 16.64 -11.90
CA ARG A 402 1.20 17.51 -11.58
C ARG A 402 0.92 18.93 -12.12
N ARG A 403 0.99 19.94 -11.26
CA ARG A 403 1.02 21.33 -11.74
C ARG A 403 2.33 21.51 -12.48
N SER A 404 2.27 21.65 -13.81
CA SER A 404 3.40 22.14 -14.57
C SER A 404 3.84 23.47 -13.94
N GLU A 405 5.12 23.60 -13.60
CA GLU A 405 5.65 24.92 -13.24
C GLU A 405 5.23 25.93 -14.31
N PRO A 406 4.74 27.11 -13.92
CA PRO A 406 4.47 28.14 -14.91
C PRO A 406 5.78 28.38 -15.66
N THR A 407 5.80 28.05 -16.95
CA THR A 407 6.89 28.41 -17.85
C THR A 407 7.21 29.87 -17.61
N ALA A 408 8.44 30.18 -17.21
CA ALA A 408 8.88 31.54 -17.00
C ALA A 408 8.47 32.33 -18.25
N ILE A 409 7.55 33.27 -18.07
CA ILE A 409 7.08 34.15 -19.14
C ILE A 409 8.32 34.95 -19.54
N ASP A 410 8.76 34.81 -20.78
CA ASP A 410 9.81 35.63 -21.39
C ASP A 410 9.63 37.06 -20.95
N GLY A 411 10.70 37.65 -20.42
CA GLY A 411 10.72 39.03 -19.97
C GLY A 411 10.26 39.97 -21.05
N PRO A 412 9.77 41.18 -20.69
CA PRO A 412 9.23 42.12 -21.64
C PRO A 412 10.25 42.45 -22.71
N PRO A 413 9.83 42.62 -23.99
CA PRO A 413 10.75 42.95 -25.08
C PRO A 413 11.49 44.26 -24.78
N SER A 414 12.80 44.16 -24.85
CA SER A 414 13.71 45.32 -24.73
C SER A 414 13.26 46.44 -25.67
N ALA A 415 12.88 47.58 -25.12
CA ALA A 415 12.57 48.79 -25.86
C ALA A 415 13.85 49.27 -26.61
N ALA A 416 13.86 49.07 -27.91
CA ALA A 416 14.88 49.65 -28.78
C ALA A 416 14.77 51.18 -28.77
N ALA A 417 15.79 51.84 -28.25
CA ALA A 417 15.94 53.29 -28.29
C ALA A 417 16.09 53.76 -29.74
N SER A 418 15.10 54.48 -30.27
CA SER A 418 15.21 55.23 -31.48
C SER A 418 15.86 56.59 -31.20
N ALA A 419 17.13 56.74 -31.59
CA ALA A 419 17.80 58.02 -31.61
C ALA A 419 17.29 58.83 -32.82
N SER A 420 16.63 59.94 -32.58
CA SER A 420 16.34 60.96 -33.57
C SER A 420 17.35 62.12 -33.42
N THR A 421 18.16 62.30 -34.42
CA THR A 421 19.06 63.47 -34.59
C THR A 421 18.26 64.67 -35.12
N PRO A 422 18.54 65.90 -34.63
CA PRO A 422 17.84 67.09 -35.12
C PRO A 422 18.54 67.72 -36.34
N ALA A 423 17.77 68.35 -37.26
CA ALA A 423 18.15 69.41 -38.15
C ALA A 423 17.17 70.56 -37.99
#